data_6405adcfc276e39190aa1545e0cb2d24
#
_entry.id   6405adcfc276e39190aa1545e0cb2d24
#
_cell.length_a   1.000
_cell.length_b   1.000
_cell.length_c   1.000
_cell.angle_alpha   90.00
_cell.angle_beta   90.00
_cell.angle_gamma   90.00
#
_symmetry.space_group_name_H-M   'P 1'
#
loop_
_entity.id
_entity.type
_entity.pdbx_description
1 polymer ?
#
loop_
_entity_poly.entity_id
_entity_poly.type
_entity_poly.pdbx_seq_one_letter_code
_entity_poly.pdbx_strand_id
1 'polypeptide(L)'
;MNTSLPAWPYPRWIAHRGAGKLAPENTLAAFRLGARHGWRMFECDAKLSSDGVPFLLHDATLERTTNGQGTAGDLPWGALARLDAGAWHSRAYAGETLPTLENVVRWCLANGLDLNVEIKPTPGTEDATGRAVASLLARLWPAGRTAPLLTSFQPTALEGARAAAPALPRGLLADRLAPGGDDVQTALALGCQALVLNHALWDAALVAHVHGAGLRCLSYTVNDEAAAQRLIGLGTD
;
A
#
# COMPACT_ATOMS: atom_id res chain seq x y z
N MET A 1 17.24 1.32 -28.28
CA MET A 1 16.35 2.49 -28.24
C MET A 1 16.17 2.86 -26.78
N ASN A 2 16.63 4.04 -26.38
CA ASN A 2 16.53 4.50 -24.99
C ASN A 2 15.12 5.05 -24.78
N THR A 3 14.16 4.18 -24.50
CA THR A 3 12.79 4.62 -24.16
C THR A 3 12.85 5.13 -22.74
N SER A 4 12.95 6.46 -22.57
CA SER A 4 12.79 7.06 -21.25
C SER A 4 11.43 6.62 -20.67
N LEU A 5 11.44 6.11 -19.44
CA LEU A 5 10.20 5.78 -18.74
C LEU A 5 9.27 7.00 -18.71
N PRO A 6 7.94 6.83 -18.81
CA PRO A 6 6.98 7.92 -18.60
C PRO A 6 7.25 8.64 -17.28
N ALA A 7 6.90 9.93 -17.19
CA ALA A 7 7.07 10.66 -15.94
C ALA A 7 6.36 9.94 -14.78
N TRP A 8 7.08 9.73 -13.66
CA TRP A 8 6.52 9.13 -12.46
C TRP A 8 5.84 10.23 -11.64
N PRO A 9 4.51 10.17 -11.43
CA PRO A 9 3.78 11.30 -10.87
C PRO A 9 3.83 11.38 -9.35
N TYR A 10 4.41 10.37 -8.68
CA TYR A 10 4.40 10.27 -7.23
C TYR A 10 5.66 10.85 -6.60
N PRO A 11 5.55 11.34 -5.34
CA PRO A 11 6.71 11.72 -4.56
C PRO A 11 7.64 10.52 -4.34
N ARG A 12 8.95 10.78 -4.23
CA ARG A 12 9.94 9.74 -3.94
C ARG A 12 9.72 9.07 -2.58
N TRP A 13 9.20 9.82 -1.61
CA TRP A 13 9.03 9.37 -0.25
C TRP A 13 7.56 9.11 0.06
N ILE A 14 7.29 7.90 0.54
CA ILE A 14 5.95 7.45 0.91
C ILE A 14 5.97 7.08 2.39
N ALA A 15 5.10 7.70 3.19
CA ALA A 15 5.00 7.42 4.62
C ALA A 15 4.32 6.08 4.86
N HIS A 16 5.05 5.11 5.38
CA HIS A 16 4.60 3.75 5.62
C HIS A 16 3.56 3.70 6.73
N ARG A 17 2.38 3.18 6.44
CA ARG A 17 1.22 3.04 7.35
C ARG A 17 0.84 4.34 8.05
N GLY A 18 1.05 5.48 7.40
CA GLY A 18 0.75 6.81 7.92
C GLY A 18 1.96 7.55 8.50
N ALA A 19 2.57 7.09 9.60
CA ALA A 19 3.70 7.75 10.26
C ALA A 19 4.78 6.76 10.75
N GLY A 20 4.85 5.56 10.18
CA GLY A 20 5.76 4.51 10.62
C GLY A 20 5.54 4.18 12.11
N LYS A 21 6.63 4.26 12.91
CA LYS A 21 6.59 3.95 14.35
C LYS A 21 6.18 5.13 15.24
N LEU A 22 5.91 6.30 14.68
CA LEU A 22 5.64 7.52 15.47
C LEU A 22 4.18 7.60 15.97
N ALA A 23 3.29 6.83 15.38
CA ALA A 23 1.88 6.74 15.74
C ALA A 23 1.34 5.33 15.44
N PRO A 24 0.15 4.95 15.98
CA PRO A 24 -0.41 3.63 15.70
C PRO A 24 -0.67 3.46 14.20
N GLU A 25 -0.03 2.46 13.61
CA GLU A 25 -0.06 2.19 12.17
C GLU A 25 -1.50 2.06 11.63
N ASN A 26 -1.70 2.47 10.38
CA ASN A 26 -2.99 2.34 9.69
C ASN A 26 -4.18 3.05 10.36
N THR A 27 -3.94 4.06 11.19
CA THR A 27 -4.99 4.88 11.82
C THR A 27 -5.00 6.31 11.27
N LEU A 28 -6.13 7.00 11.38
CA LEU A 28 -6.20 8.42 10.99
C LEU A 28 -5.25 9.30 11.82
N ALA A 29 -4.96 8.92 13.07
CA ALA A 29 -3.97 9.60 13.89
C ALA A 29 -2.58 9.55 13.26
N ALA A 30 -2.17 8.39 12.72
CA ALA A 30 -0.89 8.23 12.03
C ALA A 30 -0.81 9.09 10.75
N PHE A 31 -1.85 9.07 9.92
CA PHE A 31 -1.90 9.90 8.71
C PHE A 31 -1.81 11.40 9.05
N ARG A 32 -2.56 11.85 10.06
CA ARG A 32 -2.52 13.25 10.52
C ARG A 32 -1.13 13.64 11.02
N LEU A 33 -0.47 12.75 11.77
CA LEU A 33 0.88 13.01 12.24
C LEU A 33 1.87 13.08 11.08
N GLY A 34 1.84 12.14 10.15
CA GLY A 34 2.70 12.14 8.96
C GLY A 34 2.51 13.41 8.13
N ALA A 35 1.27 13.88 7.92
CA ALA A 35 1.01 15.12 7.21
C ALA A 35 1.57 16.36 7.92
N ARG A 36 1.54 16.40 9.27
CA ARG A 36 2.18 17.46 10.06
C ARG A 36 3.71 17.47 9.90
N HIS A 37 4.31 16.30 9.67
CA HIS A 37 5.73 16.17 9.34
C HIS A 37 6.06 16.49 7.87
N GLY A 38 5.08 16.88 7.07
CA GLY A 38 5.27 17.32 5.68
C GLY A 38 5.20 16.21 4.64
N TRP A 39 4.86 14.98 5.02
CA TRP A 39 4.65 13.90 4.06
C TRP A 39 3.49 14.20 3.12
N ARG A 40 3.66 13.88 1.83
CA ARG A 40 2.68 14.17 0.78
C ARG A 40 2.03 12.93 0.18
N MET A 41 2.63 11.79 0.37
CA MET A 41 2.09 10.50 -0.03
C MET A 41 2.17 9.52 1.13
N PHE A 42 1.14 8.71 1.27
CA PHE A 42 1.00 7.73 2.34
C PHE A 42 0.80 6.36 1.75
N GLU A 43 1.28 5.36 2.46
CA GLU A 43 0.94 3.97 2.19
C GLU A 43 0.04 3.46 3.32
N CYS A 44 -0.82 2.49 2.99
CA CYS A 44 -1.69 1.80 3.93
C CYS A 44 -2.04 0.39 3.46
N ASP A 45 -2.38 -0.48 4.43
CA ASP A 45 -2.78 -1.87 4.20
C ASP A 45 -4.31 -2.01 4.23
N ALA A 46 -4.93 -2.39 3.11
CA ALA A 46 -6.37 -2.54 2.98
C ALA A 46 -6.80 -4.01 2.99
N LYS A 47 -7.74 -4.33 3.87
CA LYS A 47 -8.44 -5.61 4.00
C LYS A 47 -9.92 -5.48 3.72
N LEU A 48 -10.60 -6.62 3.61
CA LEU A 48 -12.04 -6.71 3.46
C LEU A 48 -12.64 -7.36 4.71
N SER A 49 -13.67 -6.75 5.29
CA SER A 49 -14.48 -7.36 6.35
C SER A 49 -15.40 -8.43 5.79
N SER A 50 -15.98 -9.27 6.65
CA SER A 50 -16.88 -10.36 6.20
C SER A 50 -18.15 -9.85 5.51
N ASP A 51 -18.55 -8.62 5.77
CA ASP A 51 -19.69 -7.94 5.13
C ASP A 51 -19.27 -6.99 3.98
N GLY A 52 -18.00 -7.10 3.50
CA GLY A 52 -17.54 -6.46 2.27
C GLY A 52 -17.09 -5.00 2.41
N VAL A 53 -16.79 -4.51 3.61
CA VAL A 53 -16.27 -3.16 3.83
C VAL A 53 -14.74 -3.15 3.78
N PRO A 54 -14.09 -2.39 2.88
CA PRO A 54 -12.64 -2.19 2.90
C PRO A 54 -12.22 -1.34 4.11
N PHE A 55 -11.28 -1.86 4.92
CA PHE A 55 -10.76 -1.21 6.12
C PHE A 55 -9.25 -1.39 6.23
N LEU A 56 -8.59 -0.65 7.12
CA LEU A 56 -7.14 -0.70 7.25
C LEU A 56 -6.68 -1.59 8.40
N LEU A 57 -5.85 -2.57 8.08
CA LEU A 57 -5.13 -3.41 9.03
C LEU A 57 -4.03 -4.19 8.29
N HIS A 58 -2.82 -4.27 8.86
CA HIS A 58 -1.73 -5.02 8.23
C HIS A 58 -1.88 -6.53 8.40
N ASP A 59 -1.99 -7.01 9.63
CA ASP A 59 -1.96 -8.44 9.95
C ASP A 59 -3.27 -9.15 9.54
N ALA A 60 -3.22 -10.45 9.39
CA ALA A 60 -4.45 -11.25 9.21
C ALA A 60 -5.32 -11.24 10.47
N THR A 61 -4.69 -11.12 11.64
CA THR A 61 -5.34 -11.16 12.95
C THR A 61 -5.31 -9.81 13.66
N LEU A 62 -6.11 -9.66 14.72
CA LEU A 62 -6.38 -8.39 15.39
C LEU A 62 -5.43 -8.08 16.54
N GLU A 63 -4.77 -9.09 17.12
CA GLU A 63 -4.14 -9.05 18.45
C GLU A 63 -2.99 -8.06 18.56
N ARG A 64 -2.18 -7.86 17.49
CA ARG A 64 -0.97 -7.04 17.58
C ARG A 64 -1.26 -5.55 17.70
N THR A 65 -2.27 -5.07 16.98
CA THR A 65 -2.53 -3.63 16.82
C THR A 65 -3.93 -3.21 17.25
N THR A 66 -4.68 -4.11 17.87
CA THR A 66 -6.01 -3.78 18.44
C THR A 66 -6.23 -4.51 19.77
N ASN A 67 -7.32 -4.19 20.43
CA ASN A 67 -7.82 -4.93 21.60
C ASN A 67 -8.75 -6.11 21.22
N GLY A 68 -8.87 -6.41 19.92
CA GLY A 68 -9.62 -7.56 19.39
C GLY A 68 -8.81 -8.84 19.33
N GLN A 69 -9.46 -9.94 18.94
CA GLN A 69 -8.88 -11.26 18.76
C GLN A 69 -9.43 -11.95 17.52
N GLY A 70 -8.64 -12.84 16.93
CA GLY A 70 -9.01 -13.66 15.78
C GLY A 70 -8.76 -13.00 14.44
N THR A 71 -9.21 -13.67 13.38
CA THR A 71 -9.02 -13.24 11.99
C THR A 71 -9.92 -12.03 11.68
N ALA A 72 -9.29 -10.93 11.28
CA ALA A 72 -10.00 -9.68 11.03
C ALA A 72 -11.07 -9.80 9.91
N GLY A 73 -10.75 -10.54 8.83
CA GLY A 73 -11.67 -10.73 7.70
C GLY A 73 -12.92 -11.56 8.01
N ASP A 74 -12.94 -12.27 9.15
CA ASP A 74 -14.10 -13.08 9.57
C ASP A 74 -15.15 -12.23 10.29
N LEU A 75 -14.82 -10.99 10.68
CA LEU A 75 -15.70 -10.11 11.41
C LEU A 75 -16.40 -9.08 10.50
N PRO A 76 -17.68 -8.75 10.77
CA PRO A 76 -18.36 -7.67 10.09
C PRO A 76 -17.81 -6.32 10.55
N TRP A 77 -17.89 -5.31 9.66
CA TRP A 77 -17.39 -3.97 9.94
C TRP A 77 -17.90 -3.39 11.26
N GLY A 78 -19.18 -3.61 11.58
CA GLY A 78 -19.78 -3.12 12.83
C GLY A 78 -19.12 -3.65 14.11
N ALA A 79 -18.42 -4.80 14.06
CA ALA A 79 -17.60 -5.31 15.14
C ALA A 79 -16.20 -4.68 15.14
N LEU A 80 -15.56 -4.63 13.95
CA LEU A 80 -14.21 -4.06 13.75
C LEU A 80 -14.14 -2.57 14.13
N ALA A 81 -15.16 -1.79 13.79
CA ALA A 81 -15.23 -0.35 14.06
C ALA A 81 -15.23 0.04 15.55
N ARG A 82 -15.47 -0.92 16.45
CA ARG A 82 -15.49 -0.70 17.91
C ARG A 82 -14.17 -0.99 18.59
N LEU A 83 -13.22 -1.56 17.85
CA LEU A 83 -11.93 -1.95 18.41
C LEU A 83 -11.06 -0.71 18.63
N ASP A 84 -10.34 -0.71 19.74
CA ASP A 84 -9.27 0.24 19.99
C ASP A 84 -8.02 -0.22 19.22
N ALA A 85 -7.57 0.60 18.27
CA ALA A 85 -6.39 0.39 17.45
C ALA A 85 -5.23 1.34 17.81
N GLY A 86 -5.34 2.05 18.93
CA GLY A 86 -4.34 3.04 19.35
C GLY A 86 -3.64 2.74 20.66
N ALA A 87 -4.34 2.16 21.64
CA ALA A 87 -3.81 1.93 22.99
C ALA A 87 -2.57 1.04 23.03
N TRP A 88 -2.43 0.08 22.12
CA TRP A 88 -1.26 -0.78 21.99
C TRP A 88 0.03 0.00 21.74
N HIS A 89 -0.06 1.14 21.01
CA HIS A 89 1.07 2.00 20.72
C HIS A 89 1.42 2.88 21.92
N SER A 90 0.44 3.61 22.43
CA SER A 90 0.58 4.40 23.66
C SER A 90 -0.76 4.88 24.20
N ARG A 91 -0.78 5.25 25.50
CA ARG A 91 -1.99 5.80 26.16
C ARG A 91 -2.53 7.07 25.49
N ALA A 92 -1.68 7.82 24.80
CA ALA A 92 -2.09 9.05 24.10
C ALA A 92 -3.02 8.77 22.91
N TYR A 93 -3.02 7.56 22.39
CA TYR A 93 -3.85 7.13 21.25
C TYR A 93 -4.97 6.17 21.68
N ALA A 94 -5.18 5.94 22.99
CA ALA A 94 -6.29 5.10 23.44
C ALA A 94 -7.63 5.63 22.92
N GLY A 95 -8.45 4.74 22.36
CA GLY A 95 -9.72 5.10 21.71
C GLY A 95 -9.62 5.44 20.22
N GLU A 96 -8.41 5.47 19.63
CA GLU A 96 -8.30 5.51 18.16
C GLU A 96 -8.82 4.20 17.59
N THR A 97 -9.61 4.26 16.51
CA THR A 97 -10.28 3.10 15.93
C THR A 97 -9.69 2.73 14.58
N LEU A 98 -9.96 1.50 14.13
CA LEU A 98 -9.68 1.11 12.74
C LEU A 98 -10.47 2.03 11.80
N PRO A 99 -9.85 2.64 10.79
CA PRO A 99 -10.56 3.42 9.77
C PRO A 99 -11.04 2.53 8.62
N THR A 100 -12.14 2.89 7.97
CA THR A 100 -12.42 2.38 6.63
C THR A 100 -11.44 2.97 5.63
N LEU A 101 -11.18 2.26 4.53
CA LEU A 101 -10.42 2.82 3.41
C LEU A 101 -11.08 4.10 2.88
N GLU A 102 -12.42 4.14 2.84
CA GLU A 102 -13.16 5.33 2.42
C GLU A 102 -12.84 6.56 3.28
N ASN A 103 -12.76 6.40 4.61
CA ASN A 103 -12.41 7.50 5.51
C ASN A 103 -11.02 8.07 5.22
N VAL A 104 -10.05 7.19 4.98
CA VAL A 104 -8.68 7.59 4.65
C VAL A 104 -8.60 8.26 3.27
N VAL A 105 -9.27 7.71 2.26
CA VAL A 105 -9.36 8.29 0.92
C VAL A 105 -9.95 9.70 0.97
N ARG A 106 -11.09 9.87 1.63
CA ARG A 106 -11.73 11.19 1.79
C ARG A 106 -10.83 12.18 2.51
N TRP A 107 -10.13 11.73 3.55
CA TRP A 107 -9.19 12.57 4.27
C TRP A 107 -7.98 12.95 3.39
N CYS A 108 -7.39 12.03 2.64
CA CYS A 108 -6.31 12.33 1.71
C CYS A 108 -6.75 13.34 0.64
N LEU A 109 -7.93 13.16 0.05
CA LEU A 109 -8.49 14.05 -0.96
C LEU A 109 -8.71 15.47 -0.41
N ALA A 110 -9.26 15.60 0.80
CA ALA A 110 -9.48 16.88 1.45
C ALA A 110 -8.20 17.64 1.79
N ASN A 111 -7.08 16.93 1.94
CA ASN A 111 -5.78 17.50 2.30
C ASN A 111 -4.78 17.58 1.12
N GLY A 112 -5.19 17.21 -0.09
CA GLY A 112 -4.31 17.27 -1.26
C GLY A 112 -3.17 16.25 -1.23
N LEU A 113 -3.38 15.07 -0.65
CA LEU A 113 -2.38 14.04 -0.42
C LEU A 113 -2.57 12.85 -1.37
N ASP A 114 -1.47 12.21 -1.74
CA ASP A 114 -1.46 11.02 -2.58
C ASP A 114 -1.47 9.73 -1.72
N LEU A 115 -1.85 8.62 -2.33
CA LEU A 115 -2.04 7.37 -1.61
C LEU A 115 -1.49 6.17 -2.41
N ASN A 116 -0.75 5.30 -1.72
CA ASN A 116 -0.48 3.91 -2.11
C ASN A 116 -1.33 3.00 -1.22
N VAL A 117 -2.13 2.13 -1.80
CA VAL A 117 -2.95 1.16 -1.07
C VAL A 117 -2.39 -0.24 -1.34
N GLU A 118 -1.76 -0.84 -0.33
CA GLU A 118 -1.45 -2.26 -0.38
C GLU A 118 -2.75 -3.07 -0.19
N ILE A 119 -3.09 -3.88 -1.19
CA ILE A 119 -4.20 -4.82 -1.09
C ILE A 119 -3.68 -6.03 -0.31
N LYS A 120 -4.17 -6.19 0.92
CA LYS A 120 -3.72 -7.18 1.90
C LYS A 120 -4.84 -8.15 2.26
N PRO A 121 -5.20 -9.07 1.38
CA PRO A 121 -6.37 -9.93 1.57
C PRO A 121 -6.21 -10.87 2.76
N THR A 122 -7.30 -11.24 3.37
CA THR A 122 -7.38 -12.48 4.15
C THR A 122 -7.25 -13.65 3.18
N PRO A 123 -6.50 -14.72 3.50
CA PRO A 123 -6.35 -15.87 2.61
C PRO A 123 -7.69 -16.39 2.09
N GLY A 124 -7.78 -16.58 0.76
CA GLY A 124 -9.01 -17.00 0.07
C GLY A 124 -9.92 -15.85 -0.38
N THR A 125 -9.58 -14.60 -0.07
CA THR A 125 -10.37 -13.42 -0.47
C THR A 125 -9.62 -12.49 -1.43
N GLU A 126 -8.56 -12.97 -2.10
CA GLU A 126 -7.62 -12.15 -2.87
C GLU A 126 -8.33 -11.35 -3.96
N ASP A 127 -9.03 -12.03 -4.87
CA ASP A 127 -9.77 -11.38 -5.97
C ASP A 127 -10.85 -10.43 -5.44
N ALA A 128 -11.64 -10.88 -4.46
CA ALA A 128 -12.72 -10.07 -3.89
C ALA A 128 -12.19 -8.79 -3.23
N THR A 129 -11.08 -8.89 -2.47
CA THR A 129 -10.45 -7.73 -1.83
C THR A 129 -9.90 -6.77 -2.88
N GLY A 130 -9.22 -7.29 -3.91
CA GLY A 130 -8.73 -6.50 -5.03
C GLY A 130 -9.83 -5.71 -5.74
N ARG A 131 -10.93 -6.38 -6.06
CA ARG A 131 -12.10 -5.75 -6.69
C ARG A 131 -12.72 -4.67 -5.80
N ALA A 132 -12.95 -4.98 -4.53
CA ALA A 132 -13.59 -4.05 -3.60
C ALA A 132 -12.77 -2.77 -3.40
N VAL A 133 -11.44 -2.92 -3.18
CA VAL A 133 -10.52 -1.79 -3.03
C VAL A 133 -10.48 -0.94 -4.30
N ALA A 134 -10.26 -1.55 -5.45
CA ALA A 134 -10.16 -0.84 -6.72
C ALA A 134 -11.46 -0.14 -7.12
N SER A 135 -12.62 -0.79 -6.93
CA SER A 135 -13.93 -0.19 -7.17
C SER A 135 -14.20 1.02 -6.27
N LEU A 136 -13.84 0.93 -4.99
CA LEU A 136 -13.98 2.04 -4.05
C LEU A 136 -13.14 3.23 -4.51
N LEU A 137 -11.88 2.99 -4.85
CA LEU A 137 -10.97 4.05 -5.29
C LEU A 137 -11.42 4.68 -6.61
N ALA A 138 -11.82 3.88 -7.60
CA ALA A 138 -12.32 4.39 -8.88
C ALA A 138 -13.58 5.25 -8.72
N ARG A 139 -14.44 4.93 -7.74
CA ARG A 139 -15.65 5.71 -7.44
C ARG A 139 -15.35 7.02 -6.73
N LEU A 140 -14.37 7.05 -5.82
CA LEU A 140 -14.12 8.20 -4.95
C LEU A 140 -13.05 9.14 -5.48
N TRP A 141 -12.04 8.61 -6.21
CA TRP A 141 -10.91 9.41 -6.63
C TRP A 141 -11.26 10.25 -7.87
N PRO A 142 -11.14 11.58 -7.78
CA PRO A 142 -11.59 12.44 -8.87
C PRO A 142 -10.63 12.37 -10.07
N ALA A 143 -11.20 12.44 -11.27
CA ALA A 143 -10.43 12.60 -12.48
C ALA A 143 -9.59 13.91 -12.43
N GLY A 144 -8.39 13.86 -13.02
CA GLY A 144 -7.48 15.01 -13.05
C GLY A 144 -6.53 15.10 -11.84
N ARG A 145 -6.67 14.26 -10.83
CA ARG A 145 -5.66 14.05 -9.79
C ARG A 145 -4.77 12.86 -10.10
N THR A 146 -3.54 12.88 -9.56
CA THR A 146 -2.68 11.70 -9.54
C THR A 146 -3.46 10.52 -8.97
N ALA A 147 -3.64 9.45 -9.76
CA ALA A 147 -4.39 8.28 -9.33
C ALA A 147 -3.70 7.57 -8.16
N PRO A 148 -4.43 6.94 -7.22
CA PRO A 148 -3.79 6.16 -6.17
C PRO A 148 -3.09 4.94 -6.77
N LEU A 149 -1.90 4.62 -6.23
CA LEU A 149 -1.18 3.40 -6.58
C LEU A 149 -1.78 2.23 -5.81
N LEU A 150 -1.98 1.09 -6.47
CA LEU A 150 -2.37 -0.16 -5.84
C LEU A 150 -1.19 -1.12 -5.81
N THR A 151 -0.87 -1.70 -4.66
CA THR A 151 0.20 -2.69 -4.56
C THR A 151 -0.29 -3.95 -3.87
N SER A 152 0.30 -5.10 -4.16
CA SER A 152 0.02 -6.34 -3.44
C SER A 152 1.13 -7.38 -3.65
N PHE A 153 1.33 -8.23 -2.64
CA PHE A 153 2.11 -9.47 -2.75
C PHE A 153 1.33 -10.58 -3.46
N GLN A 154 0.01 -10.40 -3.64
CA GLN A 154 -0.87 -11.43 -4.19
C GLN A 154 -1.24 -11.09 -5.64
N PRO A 155 -0.72 -11.83 -6.64
CA PRO A 155 -1.07 -11.62 -8.05
C PRO A 155 -2.57 -11.61 -8.29
N THR A 156 -3.32 -12.54 -7.70
CA THR A 156 -4.79 -12.64 -7.84
C THR A 156 -5.52 -11.39 -7.32
N ALA A 157 -4.99 -10.71 -6.28
CA ALA A 157 -5.55 -9.46 -5.81
C ALA A 157 -5.34 -8.32 -6.83
N LEU A 158 -4.18 -8.29 -7.50
CA LEU A 158 -3.91 -7.33 -8.58
C LEU A 158 -4.74 -7.61 -9.84
N GLU A 159 -5.02 -8.88 -10.15
CA GLU A 159 -5.94 -9.27 -11.22
C GLU A 159 -7.36 -8.78 -10.93
N GLY A 160 -7.86 -9.02 -9.71
CA GLY A 160 -9.15 -8.50 -9.25
C GLY A 160 -9.23 -6.98 -9.34
N ALA A 161 -8.20 -6.29 -8.89
CA ALA A 161 -8.10 -4.83 -8.99
C ALA A 161 -8.10 -4.35 -10.44
N ARG A 162 -7.31 -5.00 -11.32
CA ARG A 162 -7.30 -4.72 -12.77
C ARG A 162 -8.66 -4.90 -13.42
N ALA A 163 -9.35 -5.96 -13.07
CA ALA A 163 -10.67 -6.26 -13.65
C ALA A 163 -11.72 -5.22 -13.22
N ALA A 164 -11.64 -4.71 -11.98
CA ALA A 164 -12.59 -3.74 -11.46
C ALA A 164 -12.27 -2.29 -11.89
N ALA A 165 -10.99 -1.93 -11.97
CA ALA A 165 -10.55 -0.57 -12.31
C ALA A 165 -9.23 -0.62 -13.11
N PRO A 166 -9.26 -0.94 -14.39
CA PRO A 166 -8.07 -1.15 -15.22
C PRO A 166 -7.18 0.08 -15.35
N ALA A 167 -7.73 1.28 -15.20
CA ALA A 167 -7.00 2.54 -15.28
C ALA A 167 -6.16 2.87 -14.03
N LEU A 168 -6.41 2.23 -12.89
CA LEU A 168 -5.61 2.47 -11.70
C LEU A 168 -4.23 1.83 -11.84
N PRO A 169 -3.14 2.57 -11.54
CA PRO A 169 -1.79 2.04 -11.59
C PRO A 169 -1.58 0.98 -10.50
N ARG A 170 -0.77 -0.04 -10.83
CA ARG A 170 -0.48 -1.17 -9.96
C ARG A 170 1.00 -1.44 -9.86
N GLY A 171 1.41 -2.01 -8.72
CA GLY A 171 2.76 -2.51 -8.46
C GLY A 171 2.71 -3.89 -7.82
N LEU A 172 3.57 -4.79 -8.30
CA LEU A 172 3.77 -6.10 -7.70
C LEU A 172 4.76 -5.98 -6.53
N LEU A 173 4.37 -6.43 -5.34
CA LEU A 173 5.24 -6.54 -4.17
C LEU A 173 5.90 -7.93 -4.13
N ALA A 174 7.20 -7.97 -3.78
CA ALA A 174 7.89 -9.22 -3.47
C ALA A 174 8.89 -9.02 -2.31
N ASP A 175 8.93 -10.00 -1.40
CA ASP A 175 9.87 -10.05 -0.26
C ASP A 175 11.16 -10.79 -0.57
N ARG A 176 11.18 -11.54 -1.66
CA ARG A 176 12.30 -12.28 -2.23
C ARG A 176 12.11 -12.37 -3.74
N LEU A 177 13.18 -12.51 -4.47
CA LEU A 177 13.11 -12.72 -5.91
C LEU A 177 12.65 -14.16 -6.20
N ALA A 178 11.76 -14.30 -7.16
CA ALA A 178 11.34 -15.60 -7.64
C ALA A 178 12.52 -16.36 -8.26
N PRO A 179 12.62 -17.67 -8.06
CA PRO A 179 13.62 -18.48 -8.76
C PRO A 179 13.49 -18.30 -10.27
N GLY A 180 14.60 -17.90 -10.93
CA GLY A 180 14.61 -17.66 -12.39
C GLY A 180 14.30 -16.22 -12.81
N GLY A 181 14.08 -15.27 -11.87
CA GLY A 181 13.93 -13.85 -12.22
C GLY A 181 12.56 -13.48 -12.80
N ASP A 182 11.51 -14.20 -12.46
CA ASP A 182 10.20 -14.12 -13.12
C ASP A 182 9.29 -12.99 -12.59
N ASP A 183 9.72 -12.24 -11.56
CA ASP A 183 8.91 -11.15 -10.97
C ASP A 183 8.64 -10.03 -11.96
N VAL A 184 9.59 -9.72 -12.83
CA VAL A 184 9.44 -8.70 -13.88
C VAL A 184 8.37 -9.14 -14.89
N GLN A 185 8.43 -10.40 -15.34
CA GLN A 185 7.45 -10.94 -16.29
C GLN A 185 6.07 -11.03 -15.66
N THR A 186 6.00 -11.44 -14.39
CA THR A 186 4.75 -11.47 -13.61
C THR A 186 4.16 -10.06 -13.49
N ALA A 187 4.96 -9.04 -13.13
CA ALA A 187 4.50 -7.67 -13.06
C ALA A 187 3.98 -7.14 -14.40
N LEU A 188 4.67 -7.45 -15.51
CA LEU A 188 4.23 -7.09 -16.86
C LEU A 188 2.92 -7.77 -17.25
N ALA A 189 2.78 -9.06 -16.99
CA ALA A 189 1.55 -9.83 -17.29
C ALA A 189 0.35 -9.29 -16.52
N LEU A 190 0.55 -8.86 -15.27
CA LEU A 190 -0.45 -8.19 -14.43
C LEU A 190 -0.75 -6.75 -14.88
N GLY A 191 0.03 -6.20 -15.82
CA GLY A 191 -0.08 -4.80 -16.25
C GLY A 191 0.32 -3.81 -15.16
N CYS A 192 1.28 -4.20 -14.31
CA CYS A 192 1.84 -3.31 -13.31
C CYS A 192 2.74 -2.24 -13.94
N GLN A 193 2.88 -1.11 -13.26
CA GLN A 193 3.80 -0.02 -13.59
C GLN A 193 5.05 -0.02 -12.71
N ALA A 194 5.03 -0.81 -11.62
CA ALA A 194 6.15 -0.88 -10.68
C ALA A 194 6.38 -2.31 -10.18
N LEU A 195 7.64 -2.62 -9.89
CA LEU A 195 8.05 -3.72 -9.04
C LEU A 195 8.49 -3.12 -7.68
N VAL A 196 7.95 -3.65 -6.59
CA VAL A 196 8.14 -3.12 -5.24
C VAL A 196 8.82 -4.20 -4.40
N LEU A 197 10.08 -4.01 -4.05
CA LEU A 197 10.88 -5.04 -3.38
C LEU A 197 11.34 -4.59 -1.99
N ASN A 198 11.65 -5.61 -1.15
CA ASN A 198 12.46 -5.35 0.03
C ASN A 198 13.73 -4.60 -0.39
N HIS A 199 14.05 -3.52 0.31
CA HIS A 199 15.14 -2.61 -0.03
C HIS A 199 16.51 -3.29 -0.18
N ALA A 200 16.73 -4.41 0.52
CA ALA A 200 17.98 -5.17 0.46
C ALA A 200 18.19 -5.93 -0.86
N LEU A 201 17.12 -6.19 -1.62
CA LEU A 201 17.17 -6.96 -2.86
C LEU A 201 17.67 -6.16 -4.07
N TRP A 202 17.63 -4.83 -4.00
CA TRP A 202 18.03 -3.99 -5.11
C TRP A 202 19.55 -3.92 -5.30
N ASP A 203 19.98 -4.17 -6.51
CA ASP A 203 21.31 -3.87 -7.03
C ASP A 203 21.20 -3.13 -8.38
N ALA A 204 22.33 -2.66 -8.91
CA ALA A 204 22.37 -1.89 -10.16
C ALA A 204 21.88 -2.69 -11.38
N ALA A 205 22.17 -3.99 -11.42
CA ALA A 205 21.77 -4.85 -12.53
C ALA A 205 20.26 -5.06 -12.54
N LEU A 206 19.66 -5.31 -11.37
CA LEU A 206 18.23 -5.48 -11.24
C LEU A 206 17.47 -4.18 -11.52
N VAL A 207 17.94 -3.03 -11.04
CA VAL A 207 17.35 -1.72 -11.37
C VAL A 207 17.37 -1.48 -12.88
N ALA A 208 18.50 -1.71 -13.52
CA ALA A 208 18.64 -1.56 -14.99
C ALA A 208 17.70 -2.52 -15.74
N HIS A 209 17.56 -3.77 -15.26
CA HIS A 209 16.67 -4.76 -15.87
C HIS A 209 15.19 -4.34 -15.74
N VAL A 210 14.74 -3.93 -14.55
CA VAL A 210 13.37 -3.50 -14.30
C VAL A 210 13.03 -2.23 -15.10
N HIS A 211 13.91 -1.24 -15.12
CA HIS A 211 13.74 -0.03 -15.94
C HIS A 211 13.74 -0.36 -17.44
N GLY A 212 14.62 -1.28 -17.88
CA GLY A 212 14.66 -1.76 -19.27
C GLY A 212 13.37 -2.45 -19.71
N ALA A 213 12.65 -3.05 -18.78
CA ALA A 213 11.33 -3.64 -18.99
C ALA A 213 10.17 -2.61 -18.95
N GLY A 214 10.44 -1.34 -18.65
CA GLY A 214 9.43 -0.28 -18.58
C GLY A 214 8.74 -0.16 -17.22
N LEU A 215 9.26 -0.82 -16.18
CA LEU A 215 8.72 -0.76 -14.82
C LEU A 215 9.51 0.20 -13.94
N ARG A 216 8.88 0.72 -12.89
CA ARG A 216 9.49 1.49 -11.82
C ARG A 216 10.00 0.60 -10.70
N CYS A 217 11.06 1.05 -10.03
CA CYS A 217 11.71 0.35 -8.92
C CYS A 217 11.34 1.03 -7.59
N LEU A 218 10.46 0.41 -6.81
CA LEU A 218 10.06 0.92 -5.50
C LEU A 218 10.60 0.02 -4.39
N SER A 219 10.79 0.60 -3.20
CA SER A 219 11.42 -0.09 -2.07
C SER A 219 10.60 0.00 -0.80
N TYR A 220 10.57 -1.08 -0.03
CA TYR A 220 10.07 -1.13 1.34
C TYR A 220 11.03 -1.95 2.23
N THR A 221 11.04 -1.84 3.55
CA THR A 221 10.73 -0.66 4.29
C THR A 221 12.04 0.03 4.63
N VAL A 222 12.25 1.24 4.15
CA VAL A 222 13.50 1.99 4.30
C VAL A 222 13.39 2.86 5.56
N ASN A 223 14.16 2.51 6.60
CA ASN A 223 14.09 3.16 7.91
C ASN A 223 15.41 3.81 8.34
N ASP A 224 16.42 3.78 7.49
CA ASP A 224 17.73 4.40 7.77
C ASP A 224 18.26 5.15 6.55
N GLU A 225 19.08 6.17 6.83
CA GLU A 225 19.60 7.07 5.82
C GLU A 225 20.60 6.37 4.88
N ALA A 226 21.41 5.44 5.36
CA ALA A 226 22.40 4.75 4.54
C ALA A 226 21.71 3.88 3.48
N ALA A 227 20.66 3.13 3.86
CA ALA A 227 19.85 2.39 2.92
C ALA A 227 19.16 3.31 1.90
N ALA A 228 18.63 4.46 2.34
CA ALA A 228 18.03 5.45 1.46
C ALA A 228 19.03 6.00 0.43
N GLN A 229 20.22 6.42 0.87
CA GLN A 229 21.26 6.93 0.00
C GLN A 229 21.74 5.88 -1.01
N ARG A 230 21.91 4.62 -0.58
CA ARG A 230 22.26 3.52 -1.46
C ARG A 230 21.21 3.33 -2.57
N LEU A 231 19.93 3.30 -2.22
CA LEU A 231 18.84 3.12 -3.18
C LEU A 231 18.76 4.28 -4.18
N ILE A 232 18.93 5.52 -3.72
CA ILE A 232 19.01 6.69 -4.59
C ILE A 232 20.20 6.56 -5.56
N GLY A 233 21.35 6.14 -5.04
CA GLY A 233 22.56 5.91 -5.87
C GLY A 233 22.38 4.80 -6.90
N LEU A 234 21.56 3.79 -6.64
CA LEU A 234 21.18 2.75 -7.59
C LEU A 234 20.18 3.24 -8.65
N GLY A 235 19.51 4.37 -8.44
CA GLY A 235 18.52 4.93 -9.35
C GLY A 235 17.10 4.39 -9.14
N THR A 236 16.75 3.91 -7.93
CA THR A 236 15.37 3.56 -7.62
C THR A 236 14.46 4.79 -7.58
N ASP A 237 13.16 4.63 -7.88
CA ASP A 237 12.18 5.70 -8.08
C ASP A 237 11.52 6.13 -6.78
#